data_9d30d89375624b85a96e26c475b4a9a4
#
_entry.id   9d30d89375624b85a96e26c475b4a9a4
#
_cell.length_a   1.000
_cell.length_b   1.000
_cell.length_c   1.000
_cell.angle_alpha   90.00
_cell.angle_beta   90.00
_cell.angle_gamma   90.00
#
_symmetry.space_group_name_H-M   'P 1'
#
loop_
_entity.id
_entity.type
_entity.pdbx_description
1 polymer ?
#
loop_
_entity_poly.entity_id
_entity_poly.type
_entity_poly.pdbx_seq_one_letter_code
_entity_poly.pdbx_strand_id
1 'polypeptide(L)'
;TKGLGSFTVAAGGVPRRVTTSANARLAGLTLAMSRNHPSSRMGRIIKEFGFQNVERRGSVGLKVALIADRTCDIYIHPGPRTKLWDTCAPQIILEEAGGRFTDLFGQRITYDRRDLHNRNGIVASNGPAHTAAIARLKPLLDEFGRVPHAY
;
A
#
# COMPACT_ATOMS: atom_id res chain seq x y z
N THR A 1 -14.57 6.56 -11.51
CA THR A 1 -15.88 6.54 -10.82
C THR A 1 -15.97 5.24 -10.04
N LYS A 2 -16.42 5.32 -8.79
CA LYS A 2 -16.61 4.13 -7.94
C LYS A 2 -17.61 3.15 -8.58
N GLY A 3 -17.25 1.85 -8.56
CA GLY A 3 -18.10 0.79 -9.14
C GLY A 3 -17.87 0.49 -10.61
N LEU A 4 -17.00 1.23 -11.31
CA LEU A 4 -16.72 1.02 -12.74
C LEU A 4 -15.40 0.26 -12.99
N GLY A 5 -14.60 0.02 -11.97
CA GLY A 5 -13.27 -0.58 -12.08
C GLY A 5 -12.17 0.43 -12.36
N SER A 6 -10.95 -0.05 -12.40
CA SER A 6 -9.74 0.73 -12.69
C SER A 6 -9.20 0.43 -14.08
N PHE A 7 -8.69 1.47 -14.73
CA PHE A 7 -8.20 1.39 -16.11
C PHE A 7 -6.84 2.09 -16.24
N THR A 8 -5.99 1.56 -17.09
CA THR A 8 -4.77 2.20 -17.57
C THR A 8 -4.90 2.57 -19.04
N VAL A 9 -4.28 3.69 -19.40
CA VAL A 9 -4.25 4.18 -20.81
C VAL A 9 -2.80 4.53 -21.14
N ALA A 10 -2.24 3.92 -22.16
CA ALA A 10 -0.98 4.37 -22.75
C ALA A 10 -1.24 5.60 -23.62
N ALA A 11 -0.21 6.42 -23.88
CA ALA A 11 -0.35 7.59 -24.73
C ALA A 11 -0.95 7.23 -26.08
N GLY A 12 -2.09 7.82 -26.44
CA GLY A 12 -2.85 7.55 -27.69
C GLY A 12 -3.53 6.18 -27.73
N GLY A 13 -3.53 5.42 -26.63
CA GLY A 13 -4.10 4.06 -26.58
C GLY A 13 -5.54 4.01 -26.09
N VAL A 14 -6.10 2.80 -26.14
CA VAL A 14 -7.44 2.48 -25.62
C VAL A 14 -7.37 2.13 -24.13
N PRO A 15 -8.34 2.55 -23.29
CA PRO A 15 -8.41 2.16 -21.90
C PRO A 15 -8.43 0.64 -21.72
N ARG A 16 -7.50 0.09 -20.95
CA ARG A 16 -7.43 -1.32 -20.59
C ARG A 16 -7.74 -1.48 -19.10
N ARG A 17 -8.71 -2.30 -18.76
CA ARG A 17 -9.03 -2.61 -17.37
C ARG A 17 -7.83 -3.26 -16.67
N VAL A 18 -7.54 -2.82 -15.45
CA VAL A 18 -6.52 -3.40 -14.58
C VAL A 18 -7.14 -4.05 -13.36
N THR A 19 -6.50 -5.11 -12.89
CA THR A 19 -6.88 -5.82 -11.66
C THR A 19 -5.61 -6.25 -10.93
N THR A 20 -5.67 -6.31 -9.62
CA THR A 20 -4.55 -6.76 -8.79
C THR A 20 -4.21 -8.24 -9.02
N SER A 21 -3.03 -8.66 -8.55
CA SER A 21 -2.63 -10.08 -8.56
C SER A 21 -3.43 -10.90 -7.56
N ALA A 22 -3.52 -12.21 -7.79
CA ALA A 22 -4.17 -13.15 -6.87
C ALA A 22 -3.18 -13.77 -5.86
N ASN A 23 -1.94 -13.27 -5.77
CA ASN A 23 -0.91 -13.82 -4.90
C ASN A 23 -1.26 -13.57 -3.41
N ALA A 24 -1.50 -14.63 -2.65
CA ALA A 24 -1.80 -14.56 -1.21
C ALA A 24 -0.60 -14.91 -0.32
N ARG A 25 0.52 -15.38 -0.90
CA ARG A 25 1.68 -15.90 -0.15
C ARG A 25 2.67 -14.79 0.16
N LEU A 26 2.82 -14.42 1.44
CA LEU A 26 3.69 -13.31 1.87
C LEU A 26 5.13 -13.41 1.35
N ALA A 27 5.73 -14.62 1.37
CA ALA A 27 7.10 -14.84 0.92
C ALA A 27 7.32 -14.63 -0.59
N GLY A 28 6.26 -14.61 -1.39
CA GLY A 28 6.31 -14.41 -2.84
C GLY A 28 5.86 -13.02 -3.30
N LEU A 29 5.59 -12.09 -2.36
CA LEU A 29 5.14 -10.75 -2.71
C LEU A 29 6.27 -9.87 -3.25
N THR A 30 5.97 -9.10 -4.29
CA THR A 30 6.83 -8.01 -4.77
C THR A 30 6.47 -6.72 -4.04
N LEU A 31 7.45 -6.15 -3.35
CA LEU A 31 7.31 -4.91 -2.59
C LEU A 31 7.52 -3.68 -3.48
N ALA A 32 6.56 -2.77 -3.52
CA ALA A 32 6.77 -1.42 -4.02
C ALA A 32 7.38 -0.55 -2.90
N MET A 33 8.49 0.14 -3.15
CA MET A 33 9.20 0.93 -2.15
C MET A 33 9.61 2.30 -2.68
N SER A 34 9.89 3.25 -1.79
CA SER A 34 10.44 4.55 -2.15
C SER A 34 11.88 4.43 -2.68
N ARG A 35 12.29 5.34 -3.58
CA ARG A 35 13.65 5.36 -4.14
C ARG A 35 14.73 5.67 -3.11
N ASN A 36 14.41 6.43 -2.07
CA ASN A 36 15.34 6.79 -1.00
C ASN A 36 15.69 5.55 -0.14
N HIS A 37 16.80 5.64 0.59
CA HIS A 37 17.20 4.58 1.51
C HIS A 37 16.07 4.22 2.48
N PRO A 38 15.85 2.93 2.73
CA PRO A 38 14.84 2.50 3.69
C PRO A 38 15.21 3.01 5.10
N SER A 39 14.21 3.46 5.85
CA SER A 39 14.40 3.69 7.29
C SER A 39 14.72 2.36 7.99
N SER A 40 15.30 2.43 9.21
CA SER A 40 15.58 1.23 10.02
C SER A 40 14.32 0.35 10.19
N ARG A 41 13.16 0.98 10.43
CA ARG A 41 11.87 0.27 10.50
C ARG A 41 11.52 -0.44 9.20
N MET A 42 11.74 0.20 8.06
CA MET A 42 11.47 -0.44 6.76
C MET A 42 12.44 -1.60 6.50
N GLY A 43 13.70 -1.46 6.85
CA GLY A 43 14.68 -2.54 6.79
C GLY A 43 14.28 -3.76 7.64
N ARG A 44 13.75 -3.53 8.84
CA ARG A 44 13.23 -4.58 9.74
C ARG A 44 12.00 -5.27 9.14
N ILE A 45 11.07 -4.51 8.53
CA ILE A 45 9.90 -5.05 7.81
C ILE A 45 10.34 -5.92 6.64
N ILE A 46 11.26 -5.44 5.80
CA ILE A 46 11.77 -6.20 4.64
C ILE A 46 12.33 -7.55 5.09
N LYS A 47 13.14 -7.56 6.15
CA LYS A 47 13.73 -8.78 6.71
C LYS A 47 12.65 -9.75 7.22
N GLU A 48 11.67 -9.25 7.95
CA GLU A 48 10.60 -10.06 8.54
C GLU A 48 9.68 -10.71 7.49
N PHE A 49 9.36 -9.96 6.44
CA PHE A 49 8.51 -10.46 5.35
C PHE A 49 9.28 -11.37 4.38
N GLY A 50 10.59 -11.27 4.34
CA GLY A 50 11.43 -12.03 3.42
C GLY A 50 11.22 -11.65 1.95
N PHE A 51 10.91 -10.38 1.66
CA PHE A 51 10.72 -9.92 0.28
C PHE A 51 11.94 -10.21 -0.59
N GLN A 52 11.74 -10.98 -1.65
CA GLN A 52 12.77 -11.30 -2.64
C GLN A 52 12.83 -10.23 -3.75
N ASN A 53 11.69 -9.66 -4.10
CA ASN A 53 11.57 -8.69 -5.18
C ASN A 53 11.14 -7.33 -4.62
N VAL A 54 11.85 -6.27 -5.03
CA VAL A 54 11.60 -4.90 -4.59
C VAL A 54 11.67 -3.95 -5.77
N GLU A 55 10.55 -3.29 -6.08
CA GLU A 55 10.44 -2.25 -7.09
C GLU A 55 10.52 -0.86 -6.46
N ARG A 56 11.48 -0.03 -6.89
CA ARG A 56 11.71 1.31 -6.34
C ARG A 56 11.11 2.38 -7.23
N ARG A 57 10.13 3.12 -6.70
CA ARG A 57 9.45 4.23 -7.42
C ARG A 57 9.25 5.45 -6.50
N GLY A 58 9.05 6.63 -7.14
CA GLY A 58 8.63 7.87 -6.44
C GLY A 58 7.21 7.76 -5.92
N SER A 59 6.53 8.81 -5.64
CA SER A 59 5.15 9.03 -5.16
C SER A 59 4.36 7.84 -4.58
N VAL A 60 3.35 8.09 -3.79
CA VAL A 60 2.39 7.07 -3.30
C VAL A 60 1.57 6.52 -4.47
N GLY A 61 1.02 7.42 -5.30
CA GLY A 61 0.17 7.05 -6.42
C GLY A 61 0.83 6.08 -7.40
N LEU A 62 2.10 6.33 -7.77
CA LEU A 62 2.80 5.43 -8.69
C LEU A 62 3.03 4.04 -8.09
N LYS A 63 3.39 3.94 -6.79
CA LYS A 63 3.55 2.64 -6.13
C LYS A 63 2.24 1.86 -6.04
N VAL A 64 1.14 2.56 -5.81
CA VAL A 64 -0.20 1.95 -5.80
C VAL A 64 -0.63 1.52 -7.21
N ALA A 65 -0.32 2.31 -8.24
CA ALA A 65 -0.57 1.93 -9.63
C ALA A 65 0.14 0.63 -10.03
N LEU A 66 1.40 0.42 -9.56
CA LEU A 66 2.13 -0.83 -9.78
C LEU A 66 1.44 -2.05 -9.13
N ILE A 67 0.67 -1.85 -8.05
CA ILE A 67 -0.12 -2.92 -7.46
C ILE A 67 -1.38 -3.18 -8.29
N ALA A 68 -2.04 -2.12 -8.76
CA ALA A 68 -3.24 -2.22 -9.57
C ALA A 68 -2.98 -2.91 -10.92
N ASP A 69 -1.77 -2.79 -11.48
CA ASP A 69 -1.36 -3.40 -12.76
C ASP A 69 -0.60 -4.73 -12.63
N ARG A 70 -0.48 -5.29 -11.41
CA ARG A 70 0.19 -6.56 -11.07
C ARG A 70 1.73 -6.53 -11.12
N THR A 71 2.35 -5.38 -11.29
CA THR A 71 3.82 -5.27 -11.25
C THR A 71 4.34 -5.48 -9.83
N CYS A 72 3.57 -5.02 -8.82
CA CYS A 72 3.85 -5.23 -7.41
C CYS A 72 2.62 -5.81 -6.70
N ASP A 73 2.82 -6.31 -5.49
CA ASP A 73 1.75 -6.89 -4.66
C ASP A 73 1.43 -6.04 -3.43
N ILE A 74 2.42 -5.33 -2.91
CA ILE A 74 2.28 -4.62 -1.63
C ILE A 74 3.14 -3.36 -1.57
N TYR A 75 2.62 -2.33 -0.92
CA TYR A 75 3.34 -1.13 -0.50
C TYR A 75 3.10 -0.88 0.98
N ILE A 76 4.18 -0.69 1.75
CA ILE A 76 4.14 -0.39 3.19
C ILE A 76 4.90 0.92 3.42
N HIS A 77 4.26 1.87 4.09
CA HIS A 77 4.89 3.12 4.54
C HIS A 77 4.76 3.26 6.05
N PRO A 78 5.83 2.94 6.83
CA PRO A 78 5.73 2.87 8.29
C PRO A 78 5.77 4.23 9.00
N GLY A 79 5.88 5.33 8.26
CA GLY A 79 6.00 6.67 8.83
C GLY A 79 4.75 7.55 8.66
N PRO A 80 4.65 8.68 9.38
CA PRO A 80 3.51 9.59 9.34
C PRO A 80 3.60 10.66 8.24
N ARG A 81 4.53 10.53 7.28
CA ARG A 81 4.87 11.60 6.34
C ARG A 81 3.87 11.78 5.19
N THR A 82 3.03 10.77 4.93
CA THR A 82 2.00 10.89 3.89
C THR A 82 0.79 11.65 4.41
N LYS A 83 0.08 12.28 3.50
CA LYS A 83 -1.12 13.07 3.82
C LYS A 83 -2.33 12.52 3.07
N LEU A 84 -3.53 12.98 3.43
CA LEU A 84 -4.78 12.49 2.85
C LEU A 84 -4.83 12.66 1.33
N TRP A 85 -4.31 13.76 0.80
CA TRP A 85 -4.27 13.99 -0.65
C TRP A 85 -3.28 13.09 -1.41
N ASP A 86 -2.29 12.48 -0.71
CA ASP A 86 -1.41 11.49 -1.32
C ASP A 86 -2.12 10.13 -1.50
N THR A 87 -3.22 9.91 -0.78
CA THR A 87 -3.85 8.58 -0.64
C THR A 87 -5.26 8.49 -1.21
N CYS A 88 -6.04 9.58 -1.25
CA CYS A 88 -7.46 9.49 -1.62
C CYS A 88 -7.70 8.96 -3.04
N ALA A 89 -6.99 9.49 -4.04
CA ALA A 89 -7.11 8.99 -5.42
C ALA A 89 -6.45 7.60 -5.59
N PRO A 90 -5.24 7.33 -5.08
CA PRO A 90 -4.66 5.99 -5.12
C PRO A 90 -5.51 4.92 -4.46
N GLN A 91 -6.17 5.23 -3.33
CA GLN A 91 -7.02 4.27 -2.63
C GLN A 91 -8.18 3.80 -3.51
N ILE A 92 -8.96 4.72 -4.08
CA ILE A 92 -10.10 4.33 -4.92
C ILE A 92 -9.65 3.55 -6.17
N ILE A 93 -8.52 3.94 -6.79
CA ILE A 93 -7.96 3.22 -7.93
C ILE A 93 -7.61 1.78 -7.53
N LEU A 94 -6.97 1.58 -6.39
CA LEU A 94 -6.60 0.26 -5.92
C LEU A 94 -7.81 -0.60 -5.54
N GLU A 95 -8.77 -0.03 -4.81
CA GLU A 95 -9.99 -0.72 -4.40
C GLU A 95 -10.81 -1.17 -5.62
N GLU A 96 -10.93 -0.33 -6.63
CA GLU A 96 -11.61 -0.65 -7.90
C GLU A 96 -10.84 -1.69 -8.76
N ALA A 97 -9.53 -1.86 -8.52
CA ALA A 97 -8.74 -2.95 -9.12
C ALA A 97 -8.81 -4.26 -8.32
N GLY A 98 -9.51 -4.29 -7.18
CA GLY A 98 -9.64 -5.47 -6.30
C GLY A 98 -8.61 -5.52 -5.17
N GLY A 99 -7.82 -4.47 -4.98
CA GLY A 99 -6.85 -4.37 -3.87
C GLY A 99 -7.48 -3.83 -2.59
N ARG A 100 -6.63 -3.69 -1.55
CA ARG A 100 -7.01 -3.12 -0.24
C ARG A 100 -6.04 -2.03 0.18
N PHE A 101 -6.58 -1.01 0.83
CA PHE A 101 -5.82 0.14 1.32
C PHE A 101 -6.25 0.46 2.76
N THR A 102 -5.32 0.37 3.72
CA THR A 102 -5.56 0.64 5.14
C THR A 102 -4.38 1.38 5.77
N ASP A 103 -4.51 1.75 7.03
CA ASP A 103 -3.35 2.07 7.85
C ASP A 103 -2.58 0.79 8.25
N LEU A 104 -1.47 0.95 9.00
CA LEU A 104 -0.64 -0.17 9.47
C LEU A 104 -1.35 -1.12 10.45
N PHE A 105 -2.44 -0.67 11.06
CA PHE A 105 -3.24 -1.44 12.02
C PHE A 105 -4.45 -2.12 11.35
N GLY A 106 -4.59 -1.99 10.02
CA GLY A 106 -5.67 -2.56 9.24
C GLY A 106 -6.96 -1.73 9.25
N GLN A 107 -6.93 -0.51 9.80
CA GLN A 107 -8.09 0.38 9.82
C GLN A 107 -8.23 1.11 8.48
N ARG A 108 -9.46 1.29 8.04
CA ARG A 108 -9.74 2.05 6.82
C ARG A 108 -9.34 3.52 7.00
N ILE A 109 -8.68 4.10 6.01
CA ILE A 109 -8.38 5.53 6.00
C ILE A 109 -9.65 6.30 5.63
N THR A 110 -10.02 7.29 6.46
CA THR A 110 -11.12 8.21 6.23
C THR A 110 -10.59 9.59 5.83
N TYR A 111 -11.41 10.38 5.14
CA TYR A 111 -11.01 11.67 4.56
C TYR A 111 -11.80 12.86 5.11
N ASP A 112 -12.66 12.62 6.09
CA ASP A 112 -13.56 13.57 6.75
C ASP A 112 -13.02 14.10 8.10
N ARG A 113 -11.69 14.03 8.29
CA ARG A 113 -11.01 14.39 9.53
C ARG A 113 -10.19 15.69 9.39
N ARG A 114 -9.97 16.39 10.53
CA ARG A 114 -9.16 17.61 10.58
C ARG A 114 -7.66 17.36 10.44
N ASP A 115 -7.14 16.27 11.02
CA ASP A 115 -5.74 15.91 10.86
C ASP A 115 -5.50 15.28 9.48
N LEU A 116 -4.79 16.01 8.65
CA LEU A 116 -4.52 15.63 7.26
C LEU A 116 -3.38 14.61 7.13
N HIS A 117 -2.69 14.25 8.22
CA HIS A 117 -1.58 13.30 8.19
C HIS A 117 -2.08 11.87 8.36
N ASN A 118 -1.49 10.94 7.62
CA ASN A 118 -1.67 9.49 7.83
C ASN A 118 -0.73 9.03 8.96
N ARG A 119 -1.02 9.44 10.19
CA ARG A 119 -0.14 9.19 11.36
C ARG A 119 0.13 7.72 11.60
N ASN A 120 -0.85 6.88 11.33
CA ASN A 120 -0.73 5.42 11.47
C ASN A 120 0.07 4.77 10.34
N GLY A 121 0.62 5.55 9.38
CA GLY A 121 1.23 5.01 8.19
C GLY A 121 0.20 4.42 7.23
N ILE A 122 0.65 3.69 6.20
CA ILE A 122 -0.25 3.09 5.20
C ILE A 122 0.23 1.72 4.76
N VAL A 123 -0.72 0.84 4.42
CA VAL A 123 -0.54 -0.42 3.71
C VAL A 123 -1.49 -0.46 2.53
N ALA A 124 -0.94 -0.64 1.34
CA ALA A 124 -1.69 -0.92 0.12
C ALA A 124 -1.27 -2.29 -0.40
N SER A 125 -2.22 -3.14 -0.79
CA SER A 125 -1.90 -4.48 -1.26
C SER A 125 -2.87 -4.98 -2.35
N ASN A 126 -2.52 -6.09 -2.96
CA ASN A 126 -3.31 -6.78 -3.96
C ASN A 126 -4.68 -7.32 -3.47
N GLY A 127 -4.96 -7.24 -2.17
CA GLY A 127 -6.20 -7.75 -1.54
C GLY A 127 -6.01 -9.11 -0.88
N PRO A 128 -5.75 -10.20 -1.59
CA PRO A 128 -5.61 -11.55 -0.99
C PRO A 128 -4.55 -11.64 0.11
N ALA A 129 -3.42 -10.96 -0.04
CA ALA A 129 -2.35 -10.95 0.97
C ALA A 129 -2.58 -9.98 2.14
N HIS A 130 -3.58 -9.08 2.07
CA HIS A 130 -3.69 -7.94 2.99
C HIS A 130 -3.81 -8.34 4.45
N THR A 131 -4.75 -9.22 4.77
CA THR A 131 -5.01 -9.64 6.17
C THR A 131 -3.78 -10.33 6.78
N ALA A 132 -3.11 -11.19 6.01
CA ALA A 132 -1.88 -11.84 6.46
C ALA A 132 -0.73 -10.83 6.64
N ALA A 133 -0.64 -9.81 5.78
CA ALA A 133 0.36 -8.75 5.89
C ALA A 133 0.13 -7.90 7.16
N ILE A 134 -1.10 -7.51 7.46
CA ILE A 134 -1.44 -6.78 8.70
C ILE A 134 -1.10 -7.63 9.94
N ALA A 135 -1.45 -8.91 9.94
CA ALA A 135 -1.12 -9.81 11.05
C ALA A 135 0.41 -9.93 11.25
N ARG A 136 1.20 -10.01 10.17
CA ARG A 136 2.68 -10.05 10.21
C ARG A 136 3.28 -8.72 10.67
N LEU A 137 2.64 -7.58 10.39
CA LEU A 137 3.09 -6.27 10.86
C LEU A 137 2.89 -6.06 12.36
N LYS A 138 1.85 -6.65 12.95
CA LYS A 138 1.46 -6.40 14.35
C LYS A 138 2.63 -6.52 15.34
N PRO A 139 3.39 -7.64 15.42
CA PRO A 139 4.52 -7.74 16.36
C PRO A 139 5.64 -6.73 16.06
N LEU A 140 5.83 -6.33 14.82
CA LEU A 140 6.80 -5.29 14.45
C LEU A 140 6.34 -3.91 14.92
N LEU A 141 5.06 -3.61 14.88
CA LEU A 141 4.52 -2.35 15.39
C LEU A 141 4.70 -2.26 16.90
N ASP A 142 4.50 -3.37 17.62
CA ASP A 142 4.79 -3.47 19.06
C ASP A 142 6.28 -3.26 19.35
N GLU A 143 7.18 -3.91 18.58
CA GLU A 143 8.64 -3.72 18.63
C GLU A 143 9.03 -2.24 18.39
N PHE A 144 8.32 -1.54 17.50
CA PHE A 144 8.58 -0.12 17.18
C PHE A 144 7.93 0.85 18.17
N GLY A 145 7.25 0.38 19.21
CA GLY A 145 6.50 1.19 20.16
C GLY A 145 5.34 1.96 19.50
N ARG A 146 4.75 1.40 18.46
CA ARG A 146 3.65 2.04 17.71
C ARG A 146 2.30 1.66 18.29
N VAL A 147 1.54 2.68 18.67
CA VAL A 147 0.13 2.54 19.05
C VAL A 147 -0.75 3.22 18.00
N PRO A 148 -2.00 2.76 17.80
CA PRO A 148 -2.94 3.42 16.91
C PRO A 148 -3.19 4.85 17.36
N HIS A 149 -3.05 5.80 16.45
CA HIS A 149 -3.50 7.18 16.66
C HIS A 149 -4.99 7.25 16.30
N ALA A 150 -5.80 7.75 17.23
CA ALA A 150 -7.21 8.07 16.96
C ALA A 150 -7.31 9.36 16.12
N TYR A 151 -8.21 9.37 15.16
CA TYR A 151 -8.45 10.52 14.29
C TYR A 151 -9.74 11.24 14.65
#